data_753bb826e32a9a6cff3b1bb18786bc06
#
_entry.id   753bb826e32a9a6cff3b1bb18786bc06
#
_cell.length_a   1.000
_cell.length_b   1.000
_cell.length_c   1.000
_cell.angle_alpha   90.00
_cell.angle_beta   90.00
_cell.angle_gamma   90.00
#
_symmetry.space_group_name_H-M   'P 1'
#
loop_
_entity.id
_entity.type
_entity.pdbx_description
1 polymer ?
#
loop_
_entity_poly.entity_id
_entity_poly.type
_entity_poly.pdbx_seq_one_letter_code
_entity_poly.pdbx_strand_id
1 'polypeptide(L)'
;MRKFSCFVSAMLAGAAWMAAQSKPNVIVVLADDLGFGDVSAYGSKTISTPNIDRLARGGVCFNNAYATSATSTPSRYALMTGMYPWKNPDAKILPGDAPLIIREDEFTLPKMMREAGYATGAIGKWHLGMGKGKINWNETVKPGANQIGFDYSCLIAATNDRVPTVYIENGDVVGLDKNDPIEVDYEKNFPGEPTAIDNPEMLRMKWHHGHNNSIVNGIPRIGFMKGGTAARWRDEDMADYFVGKVKDYITAHADAPFFLYYGLHEPHVPRAPHERFAGSTTMGPRGDAIVEADWCVGQLIDHLEKEGILDNTMIIFSSDNGPVLQDGYYDEAVKKVGDHSPTGGRRGGKYSLFDGGTHIPLFVYWKGHIAPLNSDEFVCQMDLLPSLAKMVGGKVPAGLDGIETLDAFMGKGASNRKDLVIEAKSKVAFRTGPWVMIPPYKGKARNVTGNELGNLKEYALFNLVDDPAQLTNVADKYPEVLEDLKKRLAAQTDGKIVNN
;
A
#
# COMPACT_ATOMS: atom_id res chain seq x y z
N MET A 1 -34.48 -53.31 -40.60
CA MET A 1 -34.42 -52.86 -39.20
C MET A 1 -32.98 -52.88 -38.81
N ARG A 2 -32.35 -51.71 -38.82
CA ARG A 2 -31.03 -51.35 -38.21
C ARG A 2 -30.53 -50.02 -38.82
N LYS A 3 -30.98 -48.92 -38.30
CA LYS A 3 -30.33 -47.56 -38.44
C LYS A 3 -31.08 -46.57 -37.55
N PHE A 4 -30.85 -46.64 -36.25
CA PHE A 4 -31.21 -45.59 -35.30
C PHE A 4 -30.39 -45.83 -34.02
N SER A 5 -29.15 -45.44 -33.95
CA SER A 5 -28.36 -45.38 -32.72
C SER A 5 -26.97 -44.76 -32.97
N CYS A 6 -26.90 -43.54 -33.46
CA CYS A 6 -25.61 -42.82 -33.53
C CYS A 6 -25.76 -41.30 -33.41
N PHE A 7 -26.88 -40.75 -33.00
CA PHE A 7 -27.07 -39.29 -32.95
C PHE A 7 -27.25 -38.70 -31.52
N VAL A 8 -27.23 -39.52 -30.47
CA VAL A 8 -27.44 -39.02 -29.11
C VAL A 8 -26.13 -38.82 -28.33
N SER A 9 -25.02 -39.42 -28.74
CA SER A 9 -23.73 -39.31 -28.03
C SER A 9 -22.92 -38.07 -28.38
N ALA A 10 -23.23 -37.33 -29.44
CA ALA A 10 -22.50 -36.15 -29.86
C ALA A 10 -23.00 -34.85 -29.20
N MET A 11 -24.21 -34.82 -28.63
CA MET A 11 -24.77 -33.63 -27.96
C MET A 11 -24.39 -33.51 -26.47
N LEU A 12 -23.94 -34.58 -25.83
CA LEU A 12 -23.53 -34.57 -24.42
C LEU A 12 -22.04 -34.18 -24.22
N ALA A 13 -21.21 -34.31 -25.27
CA ALA A 13 -19.83 -33.86 -25.22
C ALA A 13 -19.64 -32.36 -25.46
N GLY A 14 -20.62 -31.68 -26.08
CA GLY A 14 -20.60 -30.24 -26.34
C GLY A 14 -21.05 -29.37 -25.14
N ALA A 15 -21.79 -29.95 -24.20
CA ALA A 15 -22.30 -29.23 -23.04
C ALA A 15 -21.33 -29.21 -21.83
N ALA A 16 -20.29 -30.05 -21.84
CA ALA A 16 -19.28 -30.09 -20.79
C ALA A 16 -18.12 -29.10 -21.02
N TRP A 17 -18.09 -28.41 -22.16
CA TRP A 17 -17.10 -27.36 -22.48
C TRP A 17 -17.62 -25.92 -22.29
N MET A 18 -18.86 -25.78 -21.78
CA MET A 18 -19.37 -24.47 -21.37
C MET A 18 -19.22 -24.34 -19.86
N ALA A 19 -18.22 -23.51 -19.48
CA ALA A 19 -18.09 -22.88 -18.18
C ALA A 19 -17.50 -23.71 -17.00
N ALA A 20 -16.26 -24.15 -17.08
CA ALA A 20 -15.40 -23.72 -16.01
C ALA A 20 -15.03 -22.27 -16.33
N GLN A 21 -15.79 -21.30 -15.84
CA GLN A 21 -15.38 -19.91 -15.88
C GLN A 21 -14.04 -19.86 -15.13
N SER A 22 -12.95 -19.64 -15.87
CA SER A 22 -11.61 -19.64 -15.28
C SER A 22 -11.61 -18.60 -14.14
N LYS A 23 -11.16 -19.01 -12.95
CA LYS A 23 -11.04 -18.07 -11.83
C LYS A 23 -10.26 -16.85 -12.31
N PRO A 24 -10.70 -15.61 -12.01
CA PRO A 24 -9.99 -14.42 -12.46
C PRO A 24 -8.63 -14.32 -11.78
N ASN A 25 -7.65 -13.80 -12.49
CA ASN A 25 -6.44 -13.30 -11.83
C ASN A 25 -6.78 -12.09 -10.96
N VAL A 26 -6.06 -11.91 -9.88
CA VAL A 26 -6.24 -10.76 -8.98
C VAL A 26 -4.90 -10.08 -8.77
N ILE A 27 -4.85 -8.78 -9.05
CA ILE A 27 -3.66 -7.96 -8.84
C ILE A 27 -4.02 -6.80 -7.91
N VAL A 28 -3.30 -6.67 -6.79
CA VAL A 28 -3.37 -5.50 -5.90
C VAL A 28 -2.12 -4.67 -6.14
N VAL A 29 -2.29 -3.48 -6.72
CA VAL A 29 -1.24 -2.48 -6.88
C VAL A 29 -1.37 -1.47 -5.76
N LEU A 30 -0.35 -1.35 -4.92
CA LEU A 30 -0.36 -0.48 -3.75
C LEU A 30 0.76 0.56 -3.86
N ALA A 31 0.41 1.81 -4.15
CA ALA A 31 1.33 2.93 -4.15
C ALA A 31 1.74 3.31 -2.71
N ASP A 32 2.80 4.09 -2.59
CA ASP A 32 3.43 4.49 -1.34
C ASP A 32 3.39 6.01 -1.15
N ASP A 33 2.62 6.50 -0.18
CA ASP A 33 2.41 7.93 0.07
C ASP A 33 1.70 8.70 -1.07
N LEU A 34 0.96 8.02 -1.96
CA LEU A 34 0.20 8.67 -3.02
C LEU A 34 -1.10 9.24 -2.45
N GLY A 35 -1.29 10.54 -2.64
CA GLY A 35 -2.48 11.23 -2.16
C GLY A 35 -3.70 11.05 -3.06
N PHE A 36 -4.88 11.18 -2.48
CA PHE A 36 -6.13 11.20 -3.22
C PHE A 36 -6.14 12.29 -4.31
N GLY A 37 -5.64 13.49 -3.97
CA GLY A 37 -5.57 14.60 -4.90
C GLY A 37 -4.43 14.54 -5.92
N ASP A 38 -3.53 13.56 -5.82
CA ASP A 38 -2.42 13.38 -6.76
C ASP A 38 -2.85 12.72 -8.07
N VAL A 39 -4.01 12.04 -8.09
CA VAL A 39 -4.50 11.28 -9.24
C VAL A 39 -5.44 12.13 -10.10
N SER A 40 -5.20 12.16 -11.42
CA SER A 40 -6.01 13.01 -12.32
C SER A 40 -7.47 12.56 -12.44
N ALA A 41 -7.80 11.30 -12.19
CA ALA A 41 -9.19 10.83 -12.11
C ALA A 41 -9.99 11.51 -10.97
N TYR A 42 -9.32 11.97 -9.91
CA TYR A 42 -9.93 12.74 -8.81
C TYR A 42 -9.78 14.26 -8.99
N GLY A 43 -9.35 14.71 -10.16
CA GLY A 43 -9.33 16.13 -10.53
C GLY A 43 -7.97 16.82 -10.38
N SER A 44 -6.86 16.09 -10.20
CA SER A 44 -5.52 16.67 -10.31
C SER A 44 -5.35 17.33 -11.69
N LYS A 45 -4.92 18.59 -11.69
CA LYS A 45 -4.64 19.36 -12.92
C LYS A 45 -3.14 19.54 -13.17
N THR A 46 -2.33 19.29 -12.16
CA THR A 46 -0.88 19.51 -12.17
C THR A 46 -0.13 18.24 -12.56
N ILE A 47 -0.69 17.08 -12.23
CA ILE A 47 -0.13 15.76 -12.52
C ILE A 47 -1.12 15.02 -13.41
N SER A 48 -0.62 14.42 -14.49
CA SER A 48 -1.41 13.56 -15.36
C SER A 48 -1.06 12.10 -15.07
N THR A 49 -2.09 11.30 -14.78
CA THR A 49 -1.97 9.86 -14.48
C THR A 49 -2.84 9.03 -15.41
N PRO A 50 -2.59 9.05 -16.75
CA PRO A 50 -3.49 8.48 -17.74
C PRO A 50 -3.71 6.96 -17.59
N ASN A 51 -2.71 6.22 -17.11
CA ASN A 51 -2.79 4.77 -16.92
C ASN A 51 -3.58 4.41 -15.67
N ILE A 52 -3.35 5.10 -14.55
CA ILE A 52 -4.15 4.98 -13.34
C ILE A 52 -5.60 5.39 -13.63
N ASP A 53 -5.80 6.48 -14.38
CA ASP A 53 -7.11 6.95 -14.81
C ASP A 53 -7.85 5.93 -15.70
N ARG A 54 -7.11 5.11 -16.45
CA ARG A 54 -7.71 4.01 -17.23
C ARG A 54 -8.42 3.02 -16.34
N LEU A 55 -7.83 2.68 -15.18
CA LEU A 55 -8.47 1.81 -14.18
C LEU A 55 -9.70 2.50 -13.58
N ALA A 56 -9.57 3.78 -13.22
CA ALA A 56 -10.67 4.57 -12.65
C ALA A 56 -11.85 4.69 -13.62
N ARG A 57 -11.59 5.01 -14.90
CA ARG A 57 -12.63 5.18 -15.91
C ARG A 57 -13.25 3.87 -16.40
N GLY A 58 -12.53 2.76 -16.26
CA GLY A 58 -13.02 1.44 -16.72
C GLY A 58 -13.61 0.57 -15.62
N GLY A 59 -13.60 1.02 -14.37
CA GLY A 59 -14.02 0.27 -13.19
C GLY A 59 -14.78 1.10 -12.17
N VAL A 60 -14.81 0.65 -10.93
CA VAL A 60 -15.33 1.44 -9.80
C VAL A 60 -14.25 2.39 -9.29
N CYS A 61 -14.55 3.67 -9.29
CA CYS A 61 -13.74 4.75 -8.72
C CYS A 61 -14.38 5.17 -7.39
N PHE A 62 -13.71 4.90 -6.27
CA PHE A 62 -14.25 5.19 -4.94
C PHE A 62 -13.86 6.58 -4.46
N ASN A 63 -14.87 7.42 -4.16
CA ASN A 63 -14.66 8.74 -3.54
C ASN A 63 -14.49 8.67 -2.02
N ASN A 64 -14.77 7.51 -1.40
CA ASN A 64 -14.88 7.36 0.06
C ASN A 64 -14.16 6.09 0.54
N ALA A 65 -12.89 5.95 0.13
CA ALA A 65 -12.05 4.80 0.41
C ALA A 65 -10.93 5.13 1.42
N TYR A 66 -10.64 4.17 2.31
CA TYR A 66 -9.74 4.37 3.43
C TYR A 66 -8.70 3.26 3.59
N ALA A 67 -7.50 3.69 3.98
CA ALA A 67 -6.55 2.85 4.70
C ALA A 67 -6.91 2.81 6.19
N THR A 68 -6.44 1.80 6.93
CA THR A 68 -6.66 1.70 8.37
C THR A 68 -5.73 2.60 9.17
N SER A 69 -4.58 2.95 8.60
CA SER A 69 -3.55 3.76 9.27
C SER A 69 -2.99 4.82 8.34
N ALA A 70 -2.58 5.93 8.93
CA ALA A 70 -1.87 7.02 8.26
C ALA A 70 -0.37 6.76 8.10
N THR A 71 0.07 5.49 8.19
CA THR A 71 1.45 5.05 8.01
C THR A 71 1.52 3.65 7.39
N SER A 72 2.60 3.40 6.66
CA SER A 72 2.80 2.29 5.74
C SER A 72 2.68 0.90 6.38
N THR A 73 3.54 0.56 7.35
CA THR A 73 3.56 -0.79 7.96
C THR A 73 2.21 -1.17 8.56
N PRO A 74 1.56 -0.34 9.41
CA PRO A 74 0.25 -0.68 9.98
C PRO A 74 -0.82 -0.89 8.91
N SER A 75 -0.86 -0.04 7.89
CA SER A 75 -1.83 -0.17 6.80
C SER A 75 -1.62 -1.47 6.00
N ARG A 76 -0.37 -1.79 5.65
CA ARG A 76 -0.02 -3.04 4.93
C ARG A 76 -0.30 -4.28 5.79
N TYR A 77 -0.07 -4.21 7.11
CA TYR A 77 -0.46 -5.27 8.03
C TYR A 77 -1.97 -5.56 7.96
N ALA A 78 -2.78 -4.51 8.04
CA ALA A 78 -4.24 -4.67 7.97
C ALA A 78 -4.72 -5.22 6.61
N LEU A 79 -4.12 -4.79 5.50
CA LEU A 79 -4.41 -5.35 4.18
C LEU A 79 -4.11 -6.85 4.11
N MET A 80 -2.97 -7.29 4.66
CA MET A 80 -2.54 -8.70 4.61
C MET A 80 -3.33 -9.60 5.56
N THR A 81 -3.76 -9.10 6.72
CA THR A 81 -4.34 -9.92 7.79
C THR A 81 -5.85 -9.76 7.97
N GLY A 82 -6.44 -8.68 7.43
CA GLY A 82 -7.82 -8.32 7.70
C GLY A 82 -8.08 -7.88 9.16
N MET A 83 -7.03 -7.51 9.88
CA MET A 83 -7.08 -7.11 11.29
C MET A 83 -6.65 -5.66 11.49
N TYR A 84 -7.24 -4.97 12.45
CA TYR A 84 -6.77 -3.64 12.81
C TYR A 84 -5.32 -3.64 13.32
N PRO A 85 -4.46 -2.71 12.85
CA PRO A 85 -3.05 -2.69 13.20
C PRO A 85 -2.79 -2.40 14.69
N TRP A 86 -3.63 -1.61 15.35
CA TRP A 86 -3.50 -1.32 16.77
C TRP A 86 -3.68 -2.56 17.69
N LYS A 87 -4.17 -3.68 17.16
CA LYS A 87 -4.23 -4.96 17.88
C LYS A 87 -2.88 -5.68 17.94
N ASN A 88 -1.94 -5.31 17.05
CA ASN A 88 -0.59 -5.82 17.03
C ASN A 88 0.41 -4.72 17.44
N PRO A 89 1.05 -4.80 18.62
CA PRO A 89 1.97 -3.79 19.10
C PRO A 89 3.22 -3.61 18.22
N ASP A 90 3.54 -4.59 17.39
CA ASP A 90 4.66 -4.54 16.45
C ASP A 90 4.29 -3.91 15.11
N ALA A 91 3.00 -3.70 14.83
CA ALA A 91 2.52 -3.01 13.64
C ALA A 91 2.71 -1.48 13.76
N LYS A 92 3.96 -1.06 13.72
CA LYS A 92 4.43 0.35 13.73
C LYS A 92 5.44 0.54 12.62
N ILE A 93 5.87 1.77 12.36
CA ILE A 93 6.89 2.05 11.34
C ILE A 93 8.16 1.26 11.66
N LEU A 94 8.53 0.34 10.76
CA LEU A 94 9.64 -0.59 10.97
C LEU A 94 10.95 -0.08 10.37
N PRO A 95 12.10 -0.36 11.01
CA PRO A 95 13.40 -0.29 10.34
C PRO A 95 13.55 -1.41 9.29
N GLY A 96 14.58 -1.32 8.44
CA GLY A 96 14.80 -2.30 7.37
C GLY A 96 15.26 -3.69 7.85
N ASP A 97 15.77 -3.77 9.07
CA ASP A 97 16.19 -5.01 9.73
C ASP A 97 15.19 -5.54 10.77
N ALA A 98 13.96 -5.04 10.74
CA ALA A 98 12.92 -5.52 11.64
C ALA A 98 12.56 -6.99 11.37
N PRO A 99 12.29 -7.78 12.43
CA PRO A 99 11.73 -9.12 12.26
C PRO A 99 10.32 -9.07 11.64
N LEU A 100 9.90 -10.18 11.04
CA LEU A 100 8.56 -10.32 10.50
C LEU A 100 7.50 -10.15 11.59
N ILE A 101 6.55 -9.23 11.40
CA ILE A 101 5.51 -8.91 12.38
C ILE A 101 4.21 -9.72 12.20
N ILE A 102 4.07 -10.45 11.10
CA ILE A 102 2.96 -11.38 10.86
C ILE A 102 3.46 -12.77 11.21
N ARG A 103 2.80 -13.45 12.14
CA ARG A 103 3.19 -14.80 12.53
C ARG A 103 2.97 -15.80 11.39
N GLU A 104 3.82 -16.81 11.31
CA GLU A 104 3.74 -17.85 10.27
C GLU A 104 2.43 -18.66 10.32
N ASP A 105 1.78 -18.76 11.48
CA ASP A 105 0.47 -19.42 11.68
C ASP A 105 -0.73 -18.49 11.49
N GLU A 106 -0.52 -17.18 11.34
CA GLU A 106 -1.58 -16.20 11.17
C GLU A 106 -2.28 -16.35 9.82
N PHE A 107 -3.60 -16.16 9.81
CA PHE A 107 -4.40 -16.13 8.58
C PHE A 107 -4.08 -14.86 7.79
N THR A 108 -3.85 -15.01 6.49
CA THR A 108 -3.47 -13.89 5.62
C THR A 108 -4.15 -13.97 4.27
N LEU A 109 -4.24 -12.83 3.60
CA LEU A 109 -4.74 -12.72 2.23
C LEU A 109 -4.02 -13.69 1.26
N PRO A 110 -2.68 -13.74 1.19
CA PRO A 110 -2.01 -14.68 0.28
C PRO A 110 -2.25 -16.15 0.64
N LYS A 111 -2.34 -16.51 1.93
CA LYS A 111 -2.71 -17.89 2.31
C LYS A 111 -4.10 -18.26 1.83
N MET A 112 -5.07 -17.36 2.04
CA MET A 112 -6.44 -17.56 1.58
C MET A 112 -6.48 -17.75 0.06
N MET A 113 -5.77 -16.92 -0.70
CA MET A 113 -5.69 -17.03 -2.16
C MET A 113 -5.01 -18.33 -2.59
N ARG A 114 -3.92 -18.72 -1.94
CA ARG A 114 -3.24 -20.00 -2.22
C ARG A 114 -4.13 -21.20 -1.92
N GLU A 115 -4.85 -21.20 -0.81
CA GLU A 115 -5.82 -22.26 -0.46
C GLU A 115 -6.98 -22.30 -1.45
N ALA A 116 -7.34 -21.18 -2.05
CA ALA A 116 -8.30 -21.11 -3.14
C ALA A 116 -7.74 -21.57 -4.51
N GLY A 117 -6.45 -22.00 -4.56
CA GLY A 117 -5.82 -22.55 -5.76
C GLY A 117 -5.17 -21.53 -6.68
N TYR A 118 -4.76 -20.37 -6.14
CA TYR A 118 -4.01 -19.34 -6.85
C TYR A 118 -2.51 -19.52 -6.64
N ALA A 119 -1.71 -19.32 -7.69
CA ALA A 119 -0.31 -19.00 -7.53
C ALA A 119 -0.19 -17.60 -6.91
N THR A 120 0.70 -17.40 -5.93
CA THR A 120 0.74 -16.15 -5.16
C THR A 120 2.10 -15.49 -5.24
N GLY A 121 2.15 -14.22 -5.62
CA GLY A 121 3.38 -13.43 -5.76
C GLY A 121 3.35 -12.10 -5.02
N ALA A 122 4.50 -11.70 -4.45
CA ALA A 122 4.72 -10.39 -3.87
C ALA A 122 5.94 -9.72 -4.52
N ILE A 123 5.75 -8.54 -5.11
CA ILE A 123 6.81 -7.82 -5.83
C ILE A 123 6.81 -6.36 -5.38
N GLY A 124 8.01 -5.80 -5.11
CA GLY A 124 8.20 -4.40 -4.75
C GLY A 124 8.35 -4.12 -3.26
N LYS A 125 7.75 -3.06 -2.76
CA LYS A 125 7.84 -2.66 -1.34
C LYS A 125 7.12 -3.65 -0.42
N TRP A 126 7.83 -4.08 0.63
CA TRP A 126 7.31 -4.99 1.65
C TRP A 126 6.91 -4.27 2.96
N HIS A 127 7.87 -3.84 3.73
CA HIS A 127 7.73 -3.06 4.97
C HIS A 127 6.91 -3.75 6.08
N LEU A 128 6.96 -5.08 6.14
CA LEU A 128 6.32 -5.89 7.20
C LEU A 128 7.32 -6.71 8.01
N GLY A 129 8.61 -6.38 7.83
CA GLY A 129 9.70 -7.11 8.45
C GLY A 129 9.98 -8.47 7.80
N MET A 130 11.11 -9.06 8.13
CA MET A 130 11.52 -10.40 7.72
C MET A 130 12.57 -10.95 8.66
N GLY A 131 12.73 -12.28 8.70
CA GLY A 131 13.63 -12.93 9.66
C GLY A 131 13.10 -12.94 11.08
N LYS A 132 13.95 -13.43 11.98
CA LYS A 132 13.76 -13.48 13.43
C LYS A 132 15.00 -12.91 14.13
N GLY A 133 14.83 -11.94 15.01
CA GLY A 133 15.94 -11.31 15.71
C GLY A 133 16.93 -10.60 14.77
N LYS A 134 18.23 -10.72 15.01
CA LYS A 134 19.26 -10.12 14.16
C LYS A 134 19.36 -10.89 12.83
N ILE A 135 19.17 -10.18 11.72
CA ILE A 135 19.14 -10.79 10.39
C ILE A 135 20.57 -10.97 9.84
N ASN A 136 20.85 -12.16 9.33
CA ASN A 136 22.02 -12.42 8.49
C ASN A 136 21.64 -12.29 7.01
N TRP A 137 21.97 -11.17 6.38
CA TRP A 137 21.68 -10.88 4.99
C TRP A 137 22.50 -11.69 3.96
N ASN A 138 23.45 -12.49 4.45
CA ASN A 138 24.34 -13.33 3.62
C ASN A 138 23.83 -14.75 3.47
N GLU A 139 22.68 -15.04 4.04
CA GLU A 139 21.97 -16.32 3.99
C GLU A 139 20.51 -16.07 3.62
N THR A 140 19.76 -17.11 3.26
CA THR A 140 18.32 -17.01 3.01
C THR A 140 17.57 -16.51 4.25
N VAL A 141 17.01 -15.32 4.20
CA VAL A 141 16.25 -14.69 5.30
C VAL A 141 14.88 -15.33 5.42
N LYS A 142 14.61 -15.96 6.56
CA LYS A 142 13.32 -16.59 6.92
C LYS A 142 13.00 -16.34 8.39
N PRO A 143 11.66 -16.19 8.72
CA PRO A 143 10.52 -16.13 7.83
C PRO A 143 10.42 -14.80 7.06
N GLY A 144 9.65 -14.77 5.98
CA GLY A 144 9.38 -13.59 5.17
C GLY A 144 8.02 -13.71 4.47
N ALA A 145 7.85 -13.03 3.37
CA ALA A 145 6.62 -13.06 2.58
C ALA A 145 6.21 -14.49 2.18
N ASN A 146 7.19 -15.34 1.86
CA ASN A 146 6.92 -16.73 1.47
C ASN A 146 6.28 -17.54 2.60
N GLN A 147 6.66 -17.32 3.86
CA GLN A 147 6.11 -18.06 5.00
C GLN A 147 4.70 -17.63 5.40
N ILE A 148 4.28 -16.45 4.97
CA ILE A 148 2.91 -15.96 5.21
C ILE A 148 1.98 -16.16 4.02
N GLY A 149 2.41 -16.93 3.00
CA GLY A 149 1.51 -17.42 1.95
C GLY A 149 1.85 -17.04 0.52
N PHE A 150 2.94 -16.33 0.26
CA PHE A 150 3.39 -16.08 -1.11
C PHE A 150 4.30 -17.22 -1.59
N ASP A 151 4.03 -17.74 -2.79
CA ASP A 151 4.87 -18.76 -3.43
C ASP A 151 6.14 -18.14 -4.00
N TYR A 152 6.06 -16.88 -4.44
CA TYR A 152 7.16 -16.09 -4.98
C TYR A 152 7.22 -14.72 -4.32
N SER A 153 8.43 -14.23 -4.07
CA SER A 153 8.64 -12.86 -3.61
C SER A 153 9.89 -12.24 -4.23
N CYS A 154 9.82 -10.95 -4.65
CA CYS A 154 10.97 -10.13 -5.02
C CYS A 154 10.75 -8.71 -4.46
N LEU A 155 11.45 -8.37 -3.39
CA LEU A 155 11.07 -7.28 -2.49
C LEU A 155 12.25 -6.36 -2.15
N ILE A 156 11.92 -5.13 -1.69
CA ILE A 156 12.78 -4.39 -0.77
C ILE A 156 12.26 -4.60 0.66
N ALA A 157 13.18 -4.73 1.62
CA ALA A 157 12.86 -5.12 3.01
C ALA A 157 11.88 -4.15 3.70
N ALA A 158 12.08 -2.85 3.52
CA ALA A 158 11.23 -1.80 4.08
C ALA A 158 10.87 -0.76 3.01
N THR A 159 11.43 0.43 3.09
CA THR A 159 11.27 1.54 2.16
C THR A 159 12.61 1.87 1.50
N ASN A 160 12.57 2.54 0.36
CA ASN A 160 13.77 2.89 -0.39
C ASN A 160 14.72 3.89 0.35
N ASP A 161 14.27 4.55 1.40
CA ASP A 161 15.08 5.42 2.27
C ASP A 161 15.86 4.67 3.38
N ARG A 162 15.72 3.33 3.46
CA ARG A 162 16.29 2.49 4.54
C ARG A 162 17.29 1.47 4.01
N VAL A 163 18.28 1.15 4.86
CA VAL A 163 19.16 -0.01 4.59
C VAL A 163 18.48 -1.32 5.09
N PRO A 164 18.81 -2.50 4.49
CA PRO A 164 19.73 -2.70 3.37
C PRO A 164 19.12 -2.23 2.05
N THR A 165 19.95 -1.60 1.21
CA THR A 165 19.54 -1.11 -0.11
C THR A 165 19.79 -2.17 -1.18
N VAL A 166 19.12 -3.32 -1.03
CA VAL A 166 19.24 -4.48 -1.92
C VAL A 166 17.89 -5.10 -2.24
N TYR A 167 17.79 -5.74 -3.40
CA TYR A 167 16.63 -6.57 -3.72
C TYR A 167 16.76 -7.93 -3.06
N ILE A 168 15.64 -8.48 -2.60
CA ILE A 168 15.57 -9.78 -1.92
C ILE A 168 14.56 -10.65 -2.66
N GLU A 169 15.03 -11.75 -3.25
CA GLU A 169 14.19 -12.68 -4.01
C GLU A 169 14.10 -14.01 -3.26
N ASN A 170 12.88 -14.38 -2.85
CA ASN A 170 12.59 -15.58 -2.06
C ASN A 170 13.44 -15.72 -0.77
N GLY A 171 13.81 -14.58 -0.21
CA GLY A 171 14.64 -14.49 1.00
C GLY A 171 16.14 -14.30 0.75
N ASP A 172 16.61 -14.46 -0.48
CA ASP A 172 18.02 -14.32 -0.84
C ASP A 172 18.29 -12.91 -1.40
N VAL A 173 19.41 -12.31 -1.01
CA VAL A 173 19.86 -11.03 -1.58
C VAL A 173 20.31 -11.24 -3.01
N VAL A 174 19.72 -10.50 -3.95
CA VAL A 174 20.03 -10.60 -5.37
C VAL A 174 21.40 -9.98 -5.66
N GLY A 175 22.25 -10.69 -6.39
CA GLY A 175 23.57 -10.20 -6.85
C GLY A 175 24.62 -10.06 -5.74
N LEU A 176 24.42 -10.72 -4.60
CA LEU A 176 25.39 -10.68 -3.50
C LEU A 176 26.70 -11.37 -3.86
N ASP A 177 27.80 -10.64 -3.72
CA ASP A 177 29.15 -11.21 -3.73
C ASP A 177 29.49 -11.76 -2.32
N LYS A 178 29.76 -13.04 -2.23
CA LYS A 178 30.14 -13.71 -0.97
C LYS A 178 31.43 -13.18 -0.37
N ASN A 179 32.29 -12.54 -1.17
CA ASN A 179 33.54 -11.91 -0.71
C ASN A 179 33.34 -10.50 -0.17
N ASP A 180 32.14 -9.92 -0.37
CA ASP A 180 31.75 -8.59 0.15
C ASP A 180 30.44 -8.72 0.93
N PRO A 181 30.46 -9.36 2.13
CA PRO A 181 29.28 -9.66 2.91
C PRO A 181 28.59 -8.39 3.43
N ILE A 182 27.26 -8.45 3.50
CA ILE A 182 26.43 -7.37 4.00
C ILE A 182 26.36 -7.41 5.53
N GLU A 183 26.61 -6.25 6.14
CA GLU A 183 26.30 -5.97 7.53
C GLU A 183 25.36 -4.76 7.62
N VAL A 184 24.36 -4.83 8.49
CA VAL A 184 23.37 -3.76 8.74
C VAL A 184 23.25 -3.52 10.24
N ASP A 185 23.23 -2.24 10.63
CA ASP A 185 23.02 -1.81 12.00
C ASP A 185 22.20 -0.51 12.02
N TYR A 186 21.26 -0.38 12.94
CA TYR A 186 20.41 0.81 13.08
C TYR A 186 20.82 1.72 14.23
N GLU A 187 21.84 1.31 15.00
CA GLU A 187 22.35 2.06 16.17
C GLU A 187 23.72 2.68 15.92
N LYS A 188 24.64 1.95 15.24
CA LYS A 188 26.04 2.36 15.09
C LYS A 188 26.53 2.19 13.66
N ASN A 189 27.38 3.15 13.24
CA ASN A 189 28.11 3.03 11.98
C ASN A 189 29.24 1.98 12.07
N PHE A 190 29.58 1.41 10.95
CA PHE A 190 30.75 0.53 10.79
C PHE A 190 32.02 1.37 10.65
N PRO A 191 33.16 0.93 11.22
CA PRO A 191 34.40 1.65 11.08
C PRO A 191 34.81 1.90 9.62
N GLY A 192 35.07 3.15 9.29
CA GLY A 192 35.48 3.56 7.94
C GLY A 192 34.39 3.73 6.92
N GLU A 193 33.12 3.40 7.24
CA GLU A 193 32.00 3.63 6.32
C GLU A 193 31.55 5.10 6.35
N PRO A 194 31.33 5.73 5.18
CA PRO A 194 30.90 7.12 5.09
C PRO A 194 29.47 7.33 5.56
N THR A 195 29.23 8.46 6.21
CA THR A 195 27.88 8.93 6.59
C THR A 195 27.57 10.28 5.95
N ALA A 196 26.28 10.59 5.84
CA ALA A 196 25.87 11.89 5.30
C ALA A 196 26.26 13.08 6.19
N ILE A 197 26.49 12.85 7.48
CA ILE A 197 26.96 13.87 8.42
C ILE A 197 28.44 14.16 8.19
N ASP A 198 29.25 13.10 8.06
CA ASP A 198 30.70 13.22 7.99
C ASP A 198 31.23 13.50 6.59
N ASN A 199 30.45 13.08 5.56
CA ASN A 199 30.84 13.13 4.14
C ASN A 199 29.78 13.82 3.27
N PRO A 200 29.37 15.07 3.57
CA PRO A 200 28.32 15.77 2.83
C PRO A 200 28.67 16.02 1.35
N GLU A 201 29.95 16.02 0.99
CA GLU A 201 30.44 16.16 -0.40
C GLU A 201 30.10 14.97 -1.28
N MET A 202 29.81 13.80 -0.71
CA MET A 202 29.38 12.60 -1.44
C MET A 202 27.89 12.62 -1.81
N LEU A 203 27.13 13.60 -1.34
CA LEU A 203 25.69 13.64 -1.50
C LEU A 203 25.27 14.34 -2.80
N ARG A 204 24.50 13.65 -3.64
CA ARG A 204 23.73 14.26 -4.73
C ARG A 204 22.32 14.68 -4.29
N MET A 205 21.80 14.14 -3.18
CA MET A 205 20.55 14.53 -2.55
C MET A 205 20.78 14.88 -1.08
N LYS A 206 20.33 16.07 -0.66
CA LYS A 206 20.52 16.54 0.71
C LYS A 206 19.42 16.03 1.63
N TRP A 207 19.79 15.61 2.83
CA TRP A 207 18.85 15.25 3.89
C TRP A 207 18.34 16.49 4.64
N HIS A 208 17.11 16.42 5.17
CA HIS A 208 16.47 17.45 6.00
C HIS A 208 16.42 17.00 7.48
N HIS A 209 15.96 15.79 7.75
CA HIS A 209 15.91 15.19 9.09
C HIS A 209 15.96 13.68 9.01
N GLY A 210 16.60 13.03 9.98
CA GLY A 210 16.55 11.58 10.18
C GLY A 210 17.17 10.68 9.12
N HIS A 211 17.49 11.19 7.95
CA HIS A 211 18.01 10.44 6.80
C HIS A 211 19.49 10.82 6.60
N ASN A 212 20.36 10.51 7.57
CA ASN A 212 21.72 11.04 7.61
C ASN A 212 22.79 9.98 7.92
N ASN A 213 22.44 8.70 7.78
CA ASN A 213 23.36 7.60 8.02
C ASN A 213 24.12 7.18 6.75
N SER A 214 24.11 5.91 6.37
CA SER A 214 24.86 5.42 5.22
C SER A 214 24.49 6.09 3.90
N ILE A 215 25.47 6.24 3.02
CA ILE A 215 25.30 6.82 1.68
C ILE A 215 25.32 5.70 0.65
N VAL A 216 24.23 5.57 -0.12
CA VAL A 216 24.15 4.64 -1.24
C VAL A 216 23.63 5.37 -2.46
N ASN A 217 24.30 5.24 -3.61
CA ASN A 217 23.96 5.96 -4.83
C ASN A 217 23.96 7.50 -4.66
N GLY A 218 24.85 8.03 -3.79
CA GLY A 218 24.90 9.46 -3.43
C GLY A 218 23.69 9.97 -2.64
N ILE A 219 22.85 9.07 -2.15
CA ILE A 219 21.64 9.38 -1.36
C ILE A 219 21.82 8.85 0.06
N PRO A 220 21.59 9.69 1.07
CA PRO A 220 21.70 9.28 2.47
C PRO A 220 20.49 8.44 2.89
N ARG A 221 20.71 7.49 3.79
CA ARG A 221 19.68 6.53 4.24
C ARG A 221 19.46 6.60 5.76
N ILE A 222 18.42 5.93 6.21
CA ILE A 222 18.21 5.58 7.61
C ILE A 222 18.89 4.23 7.87
N GLY A 223 19.73 4.16 8.90
CA GLY A 223 20.51 2.97 9.24
C GLY A 223 21.87 2.93 8.55
N PHE A 224 22.72 2.03 9.02
CA PHE A 224 24.09 1.86 8.59
C PHE A 224 24.27 0.53 7.87
N MET A 225 25.01 0.54 6.78
CA MET A 225 25.25 -0.63 5.92
C MET A 225 26.70 -0.66 5.48
N LYS A 226 27.30 -1.84 5.56
CA LYS A 226 28.64 -2.14 5.04
C LYS A 226 28.56 -3.34 4.10
N GLY A 227 29.42 -3.38 3.08
CA GLY A 227 29.47 -4.47 2.12
C GLY A 227 28.28 -4.53 1.17
N GLY A 228 28.15 -5.66 0.46
CA GLY A 228 27.12 -5.89 -0.54
C GLY A 228 27.15 -4.92 -1.72
N THR A 229 28.30 -4.38 -2.05
CA THR A 229 28.46 -3.30 -3.06
C THR A 229 27.84 -3.64 -4.41
N ALA A 230 28.05 -4.86 -4.87
CA ALA A 230 27.51 -5.34 -6.15
C ALA A 230 25.99 -5.54 -6.14
N ALA A 231 25.39 -5.76 -4.95
CA ALA A 231 23.98 -6.01 -4.78
C ALA A 231 23.15 -4.72 -4.56
N ARG A 232 23.82 -3.60 -4.25
CA ARG A 232 23.12 -2.33 -3.94
C ARG A 232 22.40 -1.81 -5.17
N TRP A 233 21.12 -1.47 -5.00
CA TRP A 233 20.35 -0.88 -6.09
C TRP A 233 20.82 0.52 -6.46
N ARG A 234 20.51 0.92 -7.68
CA ARG A 234 20.47 2.29 -8.12
C ARG A 234 19.01 2.75 -8.10
N ASP A 235 18.71 3.85 -7.45
CA ASP A 235 17.31 4.28 -7.21
C ASP A 235 16.53 4.50 -8.51
N GLU A 236 17.17 5.09 -9.50
CA GLU A 236 16.58 5.37 -10.80
C GLU A 236 16.16 4.13 -11.59
N ASP A 237 16.70 2.96 -11.24
CA ASP A 237 16.44 1.71 -11.97
C ASP A 237 15.35 0.85 -11.28
N MET A 238 14.87 1.24 -10.09
CA MET A 238 13.99 0.41 -9.28
C MET A 238 12.64 0.14 -9.95
N ALA A 239 12.03 1.15 -10.58
CA ALA A 239 10.76 1.01 -11.28
C ALA A 239 10.87 0.00 -12.43
N ASP A 240 11.91 0.12 -13.27
CA ASP A 240 12.15 -0.80 -14.38
C ASP A 240 12.44 -2.23 -13.90
N TYR A 241 13.21 -2.37 -12.82
CA TYR A 241 13.51 -3.66 -12.22
C TYR A 241 12.24 -4.38 -11.76
N PHE A 242 11.38 -3.70 -10.99
CA PHE A 242 10.14 -4.32 -10.53
C PHE A 242 9.12 -4.54 -11.63
N VAL A 243 9.00 -3.64 -12.60
CA VAL A 243 8.17 -3.86 -13.80
C VAL A 243 8.63 -5.10 -14.55
N GLY A 244 9.94 -5.32 -14.69
CA GLY A 244 10.50 -6.56 -15.27
C GLY A 244 10.03 -7.79 -14.51
N LYS A 245 10.20 -7.82 -13.19
CA LYS A 245 9.77 -8.92 -12.32
C LYS A 245 8.25 -9.18 -12.36
N VAL A 246 7.44 -8.12 -12.44
CA VAL A 246 5.97 -8.22 -12.60
C VAL A 246 5.62 -8.89 -13.92
N LYS A 247 6.25 -8.46 -15.03
CA LYS A 247 6.03 -9.05 -16.35
C LYS A 247 6.44 -10.52 -16.40
N ASP A 248 7.61 -10.85 -15.84
CA ASP A 248 8.09 -12.23 -15.77
C ASP A 248 7.13 -13.12 -14.98
N TYR A 249 6.64 -12.62 -13.82
CA TYR A 249 5.67 -13.34 -13.00
C TYR A 249 4.35 -13.59 -13.74
N ILE A 250 3.80 -12.57 -14.40
CA ILE A 250 2.56 -12.67 -15.19
C ILE A 250 2.71 -13.69 -16.32
N THR A 251 3.79 -13.58 -17.10
CA THR A 251 4.05 -14.52 -18.21
C THR A 251 4.20 -15.96 -17.71
N ALA A 252 4.88 -16.18 -16.59
CA ALA A 252 5.06 -17.50 -15.99
C ALA A 252 3.75 -18.13 -15.47
N HIS A 253 2.72 -17.33 -15.21
CA HIS A 253 1.44 -17.78 -14.64
C HIS A 253 0.23 -17.47 -15.54
N ALA A 254 0.44 -17.12 -16.81
CA ALA A 254 -0.64 -16.73 -17.73
C ALA A 254 -1.72 -17.82 -17.94
N ASP A 255 -1.36 -19.09 -17.79
CA ASP A 255 -2.24 -20.25 -18.02
C ASP A 255 -3.01 -20.72 -16.77
N ALA A 256 -2.81 -20.09 -15.61
CA ALA A 256 -3.43 -20.48 -14.33
C ALA A 256 -3.79 -19.26 -13.49
N PRO A 257 -4.79 -19.33 -12.60
CA PRO A 257 -5.15 -18.19 -11.77
C PRO A 257 -4.01 -17.81 -10.81
N PHE A 258 -3.70 -16.52 -10.76
CA PHE A 258 -2.70 -15.97 -9.87
C PHE A 258 -3.21 -14.78 -9.07
N PHE A 259 -2.62 -14.60 -7.89
CA PHE A 259 -2.73 -13.41 -7.06
C PHE A 259 -1.38 -12.73 -7.00
N LEU A 260 -1.32 -11.45 -7.37
CA LEU A 260 -0.10 -10.65 -7.31
C LEU A 260 -0.33 -9.44 -6.40
N TYR A 261 0.50 -9.29 -5.38
CA TYR A 261 0.68 -8.05 -4.64
C TYR A 261 1.87 -7.29 -5.27
N TYR A 262 1.59 -6.13 -5.86
CA TYR A 262 2.59 -5.24 -6.43
C TYR A 262 2.68 -3.96 -5.59
N GLY A 263 3.64 -3.91 -4.68
CA GLY A 263 3.93 -2.74 -3.86
C GLY A 263 4.84 -1.78 -4.61
N LEU A 264 4.30 -0.69 -5.14
CA LEU A 264 5.09 0.39 -5.68
C LEU A 264 5.90 1.05 -4.56
N HIS A 265 7.07 1.59 -4.87
CA HIS A 265 7.84 2.40 -3.93
C HIS A 265 7.61 3.91 -4.16
N GLU A 266 6.94 4.27 -5.26
CA GLU A 266 6.63 5.64 -5.63
C GLU A 266 5.30 6.11 -4.98
N PRO A 267 5.18 7.39 -4.69
CA PRO A 267 6.19 8.46 -4.65
C PRO A 267 6.88 8.65 -3.29
N HIS A 268 7.17 7.55 -2.55
CA HIS A 268 7.91 7.62 -1.29
C HIS A 268 9.33 8.19 -1.49
N VAL A 269 9.85 8.86 -0.48
CA VAL A 269 11.22 9.36 -0.47
C VAL A 269 12.27 8.22 -0.33
N PRO A 270 13.49 8.39 -0.86
CA PRO A 270 13.98 9.47 -1.71
C PRO A 270 13.35 9.42 -3.09
N ARG A 271 12.90 10.55 -3.58
CA ARG A 271 12.29 10.63 -4.91
C ARG A 271 13.38 10.83 -5.96
N ALA A 272 13.78 9.73 -6.54
CA ALA A 272 14.80 9.66 -7.58
C ALA A 272 14.28 8.84 -8.77
N PRO A 273 13.22 9.33 -9.45
CA PRO A 273 12.68 8.63 -10.60
C PRO A 273 13.70 8.52 -11.72
N HIS A 274 13.53 7.54 -12.61
CA HIS A 274 14.40 7.38 -13.76
C HIS A 274 14.46 8.70 -14.57
N GLU A 275 15.63 9.03 -15.09
CA GLU A 275 15.91 10.32 -15.76
C GLU A 275 14.97 10.66 -16.92
N ARG A 276 14.33 9.64 -17.57
CA ARG A 276 13.32 9.85 -18.61
C ARG A 276 12.03 10.54 -18.08
N PHE A 277 11.80 10.52 -16.76
CA PHE A 277 10.67 11.19 -16.12
C PHE A 277 11.05 12.57 -15.55
N ALA A 278 12.33 12.91 -15.51
CA ALA A 278 12.79 14.18 -14.97
C ALA A 278 12.17 15.36 -15.74
N GLY A 279 11.50 16.26 -15.00
CA GLY A 279 10.82 17.43 -15.59
C GLY A 279 9.48 17.10 -16.28
N SER A 280 8.92 15.91 -16.06
CA SER A 280 7.57 15.56 -16.56
C SER A 280 6.48 16.41 -15.93
N THR A 281 6.74 17.01 -14.77
CA THR A 281 5.83 17.91 -14.07
C THR A 281 6.53 19.17 -13.58
N THR A 282 5.74 20.21 -13.26
CA THR A 282 6.25 21.41 -12.60
C THR A 282 6.51 21.19 -11.10
N MET A 283 6.11 20.03 -10.55
CA MET A 283 6.23 19.69 -9.13
C MET A 283 7.59 19.10 -8.74
N GLY A 284 8.53 18.98 -9.69
CA GLY A 284 9.85 18.41 -9.47
C GLY A 284 9.81 16.90 -9.12
N PRO A 285 10.82 16.39 -8.39
CA PRO A 285 10.98 14.96 -8.18
C PRO A 285 9.75 14.22 -7.65
N ARG A 286 8.92 14.88 -6.80
CA ARG A 286 7.70 14.28 -6.30
C ARG A 286 6.67 14.05 -7.41
N GLY A 287 6.41 15.05 -8.23
CA GLY A 287 5.49 14.91 -9.35
C GLY A 287 6.00 13.94 -10.39
N ASP A 288 7.29 13.99 -10.69
CA ASP A 288 7.94 13.09 -11.64
C ASP A 288 7.89 11.62 -11.19
N ALA A 289 8.04 11.35 -9.87
CA ALA A 289 7.86 10.02 -9.30
C ALA A 289 6.40 9.52 -9.38
N ILE A 290 5.40 10.40 -9.30
CA ILE A 290 4.00 10.02 -9.53
C ILE A 290 3.76 9.65 -11.01
N VAL A 291 4.39 10.36 -11.95
CA VAL A 291 4.34 9.98 -13.37
C VAL A 291 5.03 8.63 -13.61
N GLU A 292 6.11 8.34 -12.89
CA GLU A 292 6.76 7.02 -12.93
C GLU A 292 5.85 5.93 -12.38
N ALA A 293 5.14 6.16 -11.25
CA ALA A 293 4.14 5.24 -10.72
C ALA A 293 3.01 4.96 -11.74
N ASP A 294 2.53 6.00 -12.42
CA ASP A 294 1.54 5.86 -13.49
C ASP A 294 2.08 5.02 -14.66
N TRP A 295 3.34 5.23 -15.04
CA TRP A 295 4.00 4.43 -16.06
C TRP A 295 4.08 2.94 -15.64
N CYS A 296 4.41 2.64 -14.38
CA CYS A 296 4.42 1.26 -13.88
C CYS A 296 3.06 0.58 -14.04
N VAL A 297 1.97 1.30 -13.75
CA VAL A 297 0.60 0.79 -13.98
C VAL A 297 0.32 0.58 -15.47
N GLY A 298 0.76 1.48 -16.33
CA GLY A 298 0.67 1.34 -17.78
C GLY A 298 1.38 0.07 -18.27
N GLN A 299 2.62 -0.16 -17.84
CA GLN A 299 3.39 -1.34 -18.19
C GLN A 299 2.74 -2.65 -17.74
N LEU A 300 2.09 -2.65 -16.57
CA LEU A 300 1.29 -3.78 -16.10
C LEU A 300 0.10 -4.06 -17.01
N ILE A 301 -0.71 -3.04 -17.32
CA ILE A 301 -1.91 -3.19 -18.16
C ILE A 301 -1.54 -3.66 -19.56
N ASP A 302 -0.54 -3.02 -20.19
CA ASP A 302 -0.08 -3.35 -21.54
C ASP A 302 0.45 -4.79 -21.62
N HIS A 303 1.11 -5.27 -20.55
CA HIS A 303 1.60 -6.64 -20.49
C HIS A 303 0.45 -7.66 -20.36
N LEU A 304 -0.56 -7.38 -19.54
CA LEU A 304 -1.76 -8.21 -19.44
C LEU A 304 -2.54 -8.27 -20.76
N GLU A 305 -2.58 -7.17 -21.52
CA GLU A 305 -3.15 -7.14 -22.89
C GLU A 305 -2.33 -8.00 -23.85
N LYS A 306 -1.01 -7.87 -23.81
CA LYS A 306 -0.08 -8.65 -24.65
C LYS A 306 -0.21 -10.16 -24.40
N GLU A 307 -0.34 -10.57 -23.14
CA GLU A 307 -0.58 -11.97 -22.76
C GLU A 307 -2.02 -12.44 -23.03
N GLY A 308 -2.92 -11.52 -23.42
CA GLY A 308 -4.33 -11.83 -23.72
C GLY A 308 -5.19 -12.17 -22.50
N ILE A 309 -4.79 -11.78 -21.31
CA ILE A 309 -5.44 -12.12 -20.04
C ILE A 309 -6.04 -10.94 -19.29
N LEU A 310 -5.99 -9.71 -19.84
CA LEU A 310 -6.54 -8.53 -19.18
C LEU A 310 -8.04 -8.69 -18.86
N ASP A 311 -8.82 -9.29 -19.75
CA ASP A 311 -10.27 -9.49 -19.57
C ASP A 311 -10.59 -10.49 -18.44
N ASN A 312 -9.63 -11.39 -18.12
CA ASN A 312 -9.73 -12.31 -16.99
C ASN A 312 -8.91 -11.86 -15.76
N THR A 313 -8.63 -10.56 -15.64
CA THR A 313 -7.82 -10.03 -14.54
C THR A 313 -8.53 -8.87 -13.85
N MET A 314 -8.77 -9.03 -12.53
CA MET A 314 -9.19 -7.93 -11.66
C MET A 314 -7.96 -7.18 -11.18
N ILE A 315 -7.92 -5.87 -11.39
CA ILE A 315 -6.86 -4.98 -10.91
C ILE A 315 -7.45 -4.05 -9.85
N ILE A 316 -6.87 -4.07 -8.65
CA ILE A 316 -7.20 -3.19 -7.54
C ILE A 316 -6.03 -2.25 -7.36
N PHE A 317 -6.22 -0.95 -7.56
CA PHE A 317 -5.21 0.07 -7.34
C PHE A 317 -5.55 0.90 -6.11
N SER A 318 -4.55 1.15 -5.24
CA SER A 318 -4.72 2.00 -4.08
C SER A 318 -3.38 2.59 -3.60
N SER A 319 -3.40 3.34 -2.49
CA SER A 319 -2.22 3.81 -1.76
C SER A 319 -2.27 3.31 -0.32
N ASP A 320 -1.12 3.11 0.31
CA ASP A 320 -1.06 2.59 1.70
C ASP A 320 -1.45 3.60 2.76
N ASN A 321 -1.28 4.88 2.52
CA ASN A 321 -1.70 5.99 3.38
C ASN A 321 -1.77 7.31 2.58
N GLY A 322 -2.18 8.37 3.23
CA GLY A 322 -2.21 9.71 2.65
C GLY A 322 -0.82 10.28 2.38
N PRO A 323 -0.74 11.40 1.65
CA PRO A 323 0.49 11.95 1.12
C PRO A 323 1.32 12.71 2.16
N VAL A 324 2.60 12.92 1.81
CA VAL A 324 3.51 13.83 2.50
C VAL A 324 4.36 14.58 1.48
N LEU A 325 4.63 15.86 1.73
CA LEU A 325 5.52 16.66 0.89
C LEU A 325 6.98 16.52 1.36
N GLN A 326 7.22 16.79 2.63
CA GLN A 326 8.55 16.77 3.23
C GLN A 326 8.69 15.57 4.14
N ASP A 327 9.51 14.59 3.77
CA ASP A 327 9.75 13.39 4.59
C ASP A 327 11.23 12.98 4.62
N GLY A 328 12.08 13.92 5.00
CA GLY A 328 13.48 13.65 5.31
C GLY A 328 14.50 14.15 4.28
N TYR A 329 14.09 14.58 3.09
CA TYR A 329 14.99 15.08 2.06
C TYR A 329 14.61 16.47 1.55
N TYR A 330 15.60 17.24 1.09
CA TYR A 330 15.39 18.48 0.35
C TYR A 330 15.21 18.19 -1.14
N ASP A 331 13.98 17.82 -1.55
CA ASP A 331 13.62 17.52 -2.93
C ASP A 331 12.70 18.58 -3.56
N GLU A 332 12.62 19.76 -2.93
CA GLU A 332 11.79 20.90 -3.35
C GLU A 332 10.27 20.66 -3.37
N ALA A 333 9.77 19.51 -2.86
CA ALA A 333 8.34 19.18 -2.95
C ALA A 333 7.44 20.24 -2.33
N VAL A 334 7.80 20.80 -1.17
CA VAL A 334 7.04 21.87 -0.50
C VAL A 334 7.03 23.16 -1.35
N LYS A 335 8.17 23.49 -1.96
CA LYS A 335 8.31 24.72 -2.77
C LYS A 335 7.54 24.61 -4.10
N LYS A 336 7.58 23.43 -4.72
CA LYS A 336 7.06 23.19 -6.06
C LYS A 336 5.62 22.68 -6.11
N VAL A 337 4.99 22.42 -4.96
CA VAL A 337 3.60 21.94 -4.91
C VAL A 337 2.62 22.99 -5.48
N GLY A 338 2.93 24.29 -5.37
CA GLY A 338 2.07 25.37 -5.85
C GLY A 338 0.65 25.28 -5.27
N ASP A 339 -0.35 25.42 -6.14
CA ASP A 339 -1.78 25.33 -5.78
C ASP A 339 -2.29 23.87 -5.76
N HIS A 340 -1.42 22.88 -6.03
CA HIS A 340 -1.81 21.48 -5.99
C HIS A 340 -2.08 21.02 -4.55
N SER A 341 -3.19 20.32 -4.36
CA SER A 341 -3.55 19.71 -3.07
C SER A 341 -3.40 18.18 -3.14
N PRO A 342 -2.31 17.60 -2.61
CA PRO A 342 -2.11 16.15 -2.63
C PRO A 342 -3.22 15.36 -1.92
N THR A 343 -3.86 15.97 -0.91
CA THR A 343 -4.98 15.36 -0.17
C THR A 343 -6.35 15.62 -0.80
N GLY A 344 -6.42 16.39 -1.90
CA GLY A 344 -7.71 16.81 -2.49
C GLY A 344 -8.51 17.74 -1.57
N GLY A 345 -7.84 18.63 -0.83
CA GLY A 345 -8.46 19.61 0.08
C GLY A 345 -8.77 19.08 1.49
N ARG A 346 -8.45 17.82 1.79
CA ARG A 346 -8.61 17.25 3.12
C ARG A 346 -7.48 17.66 4.04
N ARG A 347 -7.78 17.82 5.34
CA ARG A 347 -6.80 18.19 6.36
C ARG A 347 -5.86 17.04 6.68
N GLY A 348 -4.60 17.36 7.03
CA GLY A 348 -3.58 16.39 7.42
C GLY A 348 -2.84 15.79 6.23
N GLY A 349 -2.54 14.51 6.33
CA GLY A 349 -1.74 13.72 5.41
C GLY A 349 -1.08 12.57 6.18
N LYS A 350 -0.02 11.97 5.66
CA LYS A 350 0.77 10.93 6.36
C LYS A 350 1.02 11.33 7.83
N TYR A 351 0.91 10.38 8.74
CA TYR A 351 1.02 10.53 10.20
C TYR A 351 -0.18 11.18 10.91
N SER A 352 -1.21 11.59 10.21
CA SER A 352 -2.32 12.39 10.73
C SER A 352 -3.56 11.55 11.07
N LEU A 353 -4.25 11.92 12.17
CA LEU A 353 -5.59 11.42 12.48
C LEU A 353 -6.70 12.17 11.71
N PHE A 354 -6.37 13.30 11.08
CA PHE A 354 -7.29 13.97 10.17
C PHE A 354 -7.47 13.17 8.88
N ASP A 355 -8.56 13.40 8.18
CA ASP A 355 -9.04 12.61 7.04
C ASP A 355 -7.98 12.39 5.95
N GLY A 356 -7.19 13.40 5.64
CA GLY A 356 -6.12 13.30 4.64
C GLY A 356 -5.02 12.29 4.96
N GLY A 357 -4.96 11.76 6.19
CA GLY A 357 -3.98 10.72 6.57
C GLY A 357 -4.32 9.34 6.06
N THR A 358 -5.60 9.02 5.92
CA THR A 358 -6.09 7.68 5.56
C THR A 358 -7.07 7.66 4.40
N HIS A 359 -7.54 8.81 3.93
CA HIS A 359 -8.35 8.90 2.74
C HIS A 359 -7.48 8.72 1.49
N ILE A 360 -7.65 7.62 0.81
CA ILE A 360 -6.73 7.15 -0.25
C ILE A 360 -7.47 6.94 -1.57
N PRO A 361 -6.77 7.02 -2.72
CA PRO A 361 -7.33 6.58 -3.99
C PRO A 361 -7.60 5.08 -3.93
N LEU A 362 -8.74 4.64 -4.49
CA LEU A 362 -9.04 3.22 -4.67
C LEU A 362 -9.88 3.02 -5.92
N PHE A 363 -9.40 2.12 -6.79
CA PHE A 363 -10.07 1.71 -8.00
C PHE A 363 -10.14 0.20 -8.07
N VAL A 364 -11.28 -0.34 -8.53
CA VAL A 364 -11.43 -1.75 -8.82
C VAL A 364 -11.83 -1.89 -10.29
N TYR A 365 -10.93 -2.44 -11.08
CA TYR A 365 -11.07 -2.61 -12.51
C TYR A 365 -11.13 -4.09 -12.88
N TRP A 366 -12.10 -4.46 -13.67
CA TRP A 366 -12.17 -5.80 -14.29
C TRP A 366 -12.95 -5.68 -15.60
N LYS A 367 -12.21 -5.69 -16.69
CA LYS A 367 -12.75 -5.44 -18.03
C LYS A 367 -13.87 -6.41 -18.38
N GLY A 368 -15.03 -5.89 -18.80
CA GLY A 368 -16.20 -6.68 -19.16
C GLY A 368 -17.02 -7.26 -17.99
N HIS A 369 -16.54 -7.14 -16.74
CA HIS A 369 -17.21 -7.66 -15.53
C HIS A 369 -17.67 -6.55 -14.58
N ILE A 370 -17.00 -5.42 -14.58
CA ILE A 370 -17.34 -4.22 -13.80
C ILE A 370 -17.69 -3.08 -14.78
N ALA A 371 -18.85 -2.47 -14.60
CA ALA A 371 -19.21 -1.27 -15.32
C ALA A 371 -18.55 -0.02 -14.67
N PRO A 372 -18.17 0.99 -15.47
CA PRO A 372 -17.66 2.25 -14.91
C PRO A 372 -18.63 2.89 -13.92
N LEU A 373 -18.16 3.22 -12.73
CA LEU A 373 -18.97 3.81 -11.67
C LEU A 373 -18.10 4.71 -10.76
N ASN A 374 -18.54 5.94 -10.50
CA ASN A 374 -18.06 6.72 -9.37
C ASN A 374 -18.91 6.35 -8.14
N SER A 375 -18.28 5.85 -7.09
CA SER A 375 -18.94 5.32 -5.91
C SER A 375 -18.57 6.12 -4.65
N ASP A 376 -19.60 6.55 -3.91
CA ASP A 376 -19.46 7.17 -2.59
C ASP A 376 -19.55 6.16 -1.44
N GLU A 377 -19.59 4.86 -1.76
CA GLU A 377 -19.64 3.79 -0.77
C GLU A 377 -18.39 3.83 0.14
N PHE A 378 -18.64 3.70 1.43
CA PHE A 378 -17.59 3.69 2.45
C PHE A 378 -16.89 2.33 2.49
N VAL A 379 -15.66 2.27 2.01
CA VAL A 379 -14.86 1.05 1.93
C VAL A 379 -13.49 1.23 2.58
N CYS A 380 -12.92 0.13 3.04
CA CYS A 380 -11.57 0.09 3.59
C CYS A 380 -10.75 -1.00 2.90
N GLN A 381 -9.45 -0.78 2.73
CA GLN A 381 -8.54 -1.78 2.16
C GLN A 381 -8.56 -3.12 2.92
N MET A 382 -8.75 -3.08 4.23
CA MET A 382 -8.86 -4.26 5.08
C MET A 382 -10.04 -5.18 4.67
N ASP A 383 -11.06 -4.62 4.01
CA ASP A 383 -12.24 -5.33 3.53
C ASP A 383 -11.96 -6.17 2.27
N LEU A 384 -10.82 -5.93 1.62
CA LEU A 384 -10.43 -6.71 0.44
C LEU A 384 -10.24 -8.19 0.77
N LEU A 385 -9.67 -8.53 1.92
CA LEU A 385 -9.44 -9.93 2.28
C LEU A 385 -10.75 -10.75 2.33
N PRO A 386 -11.76 -10.41 3.16
CA PRO A 386 -13.01 -11.17 3.20
C PRO A 386 -13.83 -11.05 1.90
N SER A 387 -13.73 -9.94 1.18
CA SER A 387 -14.45 -9.75 -0.09
C SER A 387 -13.85 -10.59 -1.22
N LEU A 388 -12.53 -10.63 -1.35
CA LEU A 388 -11.85 -11.52 -2.29
C LEU A 388 -12.08 -12.99 -1.93
N ALA A 389 -12.08 -13.35 -0.64
CA ALA A 389 -12.42 -14.70 -0.22
C ALA A 389 -13.81 -15.12 -0.72
N LYS A 390 -14.83 -14.27 -0.58
CA LYS A 390 -16.17 -14.53 -1.16
C LYS A 390 -16.12 -14.70 -2.67
N MET A 391 -15.38 -13.85 -3.38
CA MET A 391 -15.27 -13.90 -4.84
C MET A 391 -14.66 -15.21 -5.33
N VAL A 392 -13.59 -15.70 -4.66
CA VAL A 392 -12.86 -16.90 -5.11
C VAL A 392 -13.35 -18.20 -4.46
N GLY A 393 -14.36 -18.14 -3.59
CA GLY A 393 -14.87 -19.28 -2.82
C GLY A 393 -13.93 -19.73 -1.70
N GLY A 394 -13.07 -18.82 -1.21
CA GLY A 394 -12.19 -19.02 -0.06
C GLY A 394 -12.95 -18.97 1.26
N LYS A 395 -12.32 -19.50 2.31
CA LYS A 395 -12.87 -19.47 3.67
C LYS A 395 -12.12 -18.45 4.50
N VAL A 396 -12.82 -17.73 5.36
CA VAL A 396 -12.22 -16.80 6.32
C VAL A 396 -12.58 -17.24 7.75
N PRO A 397 -11.66 -17.09 8.72
CA PRO A 397 -11.96 -17.35 10.12
C PRO A 397 -12.94 -16.30 10.67
N ALA A 398 -13.66 -16.67 11.73
CA ALA A 398 -14.42 -15.70 12.49
C ALA A 398 -13.50 -14.70 13.20
N GLY A 399 -13.97 -13.47 13.40
CA GLY A 399 -13.29 -12.45 14.19
C GLY A 399 -12.30 -11.58 13.40
N LEU A 400 -12.34 -11.60 12.06
CA LEU A 400 -11.67 -10.57 11.26
C LEU A 400 -12.33 -9.20 11.51
N ASP A 401 -11.52 -8.13 11.44
CA ASP A 401 -12.01 -6.74 11.46
C ASP A 401 -12.40 -6.25 10.06
N GLY A 402 -11.86 -6.89 9.02
CA GLY A 402 -12.29 -6.71 7.64
C GLY A 402 -13.73 -7.19 7.46
N ILE A 403 -14.52 -6.44 6.73
CA ILE A 403 -15.94 -6.70 6.47
C ILE A 403 -16.13 -7.10 5.01
N GLU A 404 -16.82 -8.21 4.78
CA GLU A 404 -17.17 -8.61 3.42
C GLU A 404 -18.08 -7.55 2.79
N THR A 405 -17.66 -6.98 1.66
CA THR A 405 -18.36 -5.94 0.93
C THR A 405 -18.09 -6.04 -0.58
N LEU A 406 -18.03 -7.29 -1.09
CA LEU A 406 -17.72 -7.57 -2.50
C LEU A 406 -18.65 -6.82 -3.45
N ASP A 407 -19.95 -6.73 -3.12
CA ASP A 407 -20.91 -6.06 -3.99
C ASP A 407 -20.59 -4.59 -4.19
N ALA A 408 -20.06 -3.89 -3.18
CA ALA A 408 -19.58 -2.53 -3.34
C ALA A 408 -18.31 -2.47 -4.21
N PHE A 409 -17.34 -3.35 -4.00
CA PHE A 409 -16.15 -3.42 -4.83
C PHE A 409 -16.44 -3.76 -6.30
N MET A 410 -17.50 -4.50 -6.56
CA MET A 410 -17.98 -4.83 -7.91
C MET A 410 -18.90 -3.76 -8.51
N GLY A 411 -19.22 -2.70 -7.77
CA GLY A 411 -20.17 -1.66 -8.22
C GLY A 411 -21.61 -2.15 -8.35
N LYS A 412 -21.98 -3.21 -7.61
CA LYS A 412 -23.29 -3.87 -7.69
C LYS A 412 -24.18 -3.65 -6.46
N GLY A 413 -23.66 -3.02 -5.42
CA GLY A 413 -24.42 -2.82 -4.19
C GLY A 413 -23.73 -1.92 -3.19
N ALA A 414 -24.37 -1.76 -2.03
CA ALA A 414 -23.85 -0.95 -0.94
C ALA A 414 -22.74 -1.67 -0.14
N SER A 415 -21.88 -0.88 0.47
CA SER A 415 -20.89 -1.38 1.42
C SER A 415 -21.55 -1.82 2.73
N ASN A 416 -21.07 -2.92 3.28
CA ASN A 416 -21.45 -3.39 4.59
C ASN A 416 -20.68 -2.67 5.73
N ARG A 417 -19.59 -1.95 5.41
CA ARG A 417 -18.84 -1.19 6.41
C ARG A 417 -19.59 0.03 6.88
N LYS A 418 -19.72 0.17 8.21
CA LYS A 418 -20.38 1.31 8.85
C LYS A 418 -19.42 2.18 9.65
N ASP A 419 -18.37 1.56 10.19
CA ASP A 419 -17.45 2.19 11.12
C ASP A 419 -15.99 1.85 10.76
N LEU A 420 -15.09 2.75 11.14
CA LEU A 420 -13.64 2.54 10.98
C LEU A 420 -12.90 3.17 12.17
N VAL A 421 -12.03 2.38 12.80
CA VAL A 421 -11.01 2.90 13.71
C VAL A 421 -9.78 3.27 12.87
N ILE A 422 -9.52 4.55 12.77
CA ILE A 422 -8.37 5.10 12.05
C ILE A 422 -7.18 5.15 13.01
N GLU A 423 -6.01 4.70 12.58
CA GLU A 423 -4.78 4.73 13.40
C GLU A 423 -3.76 5.71 12.82
N ALA A 424 -3.04 6.42 13.69
CA ALA A 424 -1.86 7.20 13.35
C ALA A 424 -0.88 7.18 14.51
N LYS A 425 0.29 6.51 14.33
CA LYS A 425 1.35 6.43 15.35
C LYS A 425 0.82 5.99 16.72
N SER A 426 0.08 4.90 16.77
CA SER A 426 -0.54 4.30 17.95
C SER A 426 -1.65 5.13 18.59
N LYS A 427 -2.13 6.17 17.96
CA LYS A 427 -3.31 6.95 18.33
C LYS A 427 -4.45 6.63 17.39
N VAL A 428 -5.69 6.82 17.82
CA VAL A 428 -6.85 6.48 17.02
C VAL A 428 -7.85 7.62 16.90
N ALA A 429 -8.56 7.64 15.78
CA ALA A 429 -9.79 8.37 15.56
C ALA A 429 -10.89 7.37 15.20
N PHE A 430 -12.13 7.77 15.32
CA PHE A 430 -13.28 6.93 15.00
C PHE A 430 -14.17 7.60 13.96
N ARG A 431 -14.47 6.85 12.89
CA ARG A 431 -15.35 7.29 11.83
C ARG A 431 -16.60 6.44 11.73
N THR A 432 -17.75 7.10 11.56
CA THR A 432 -19.02 6.46 11.26
C THR A 432 -19.91 7.38 10.43
N GLY A 433 -20.42 6.88 9.31
CA GLY A 433 -21.17 7.72 8.37
C GLY A 433 -20.38 9.00 8.01
N PRO A 434 -20.99 10.20 8.17
CA PRO A 434 -20.31 11.47 7.92
C PRO A 434 -19.38 11.92 9.06
N TRP A 435 -19.47 11.28 10.24
CA TRP A 435 -18.83 11.76 11.45
C TRP A 435 -17.42 11.19 11.65
N VAL A 436 -16.49 12.07 12.03
CA VAL A 436 -15.16 11.70 12.53
C VAL A 436 -14.97 12.30 13.91
N MET A 437 -14.66 11.45 14.87
CA MET A 437 -14.29 11.84 16.24
C MET A 437 -12.80 11.60 16.45
N ILE A 438 -12.09 12.63 16.91
CA ILE A 438 -10.69 12.54 17.35
C ILE A 438 -10.65 12.76 18.87
N PRO A 439 -10.21 11.75 19.66
CA PRO A 439 -9.98 11.92 21.08
C PRO A 439 -8.84 12.91 21.38
N PRO A 440 -8.78 13.48 22.60
CA PRO A 440 -7.66 14.33 22.99
C PRO A 440 -6.36 13.54 23.13
N TYR A 441 -5.27 14.07 22.56
CA TYR A 441 -3.95 13.49 22.67
C TYR A 441 -2.90 14.54 22.99
N LYS A 442 -1.95 14.17 23.86
CA LYS A 442 -0.75 14.98 24.13
C LYS A 442 0.23 14.88 22.95
N GLY A 443 0.96 15.95 22.69
CA GLY A 443 2.00 15.97 21.71
C GLY A 443 2.00 17.24 20.84
N LYS A 444 2.92 17.29 19.88
CA LYS A 444 3.01 18.40 18.94
C LYS A 444 1.79 18.40 18.00
N ALA A 445 1.29 19.59 17.67
CA ALA A 445 0.20 19.73 16.70
C ALA A 445 0.63 19.34 15.28
N ARG A 446 1.89 19.64 14.93
CA ARG A 446 2.48 19.32 13.61
C ARG A 446 3.72 18.45 13.75
N ASN A 447 3.92 17.58 12.77
CA ASN A 447 5.14 16.80 12.63
C ASN A 447 6.27 17.67 12.03
N VAL A 448 7.50 17.17 12.08
CA VAL A 448 8.66 17.75 11.37
C VAL A 448 8.45 17.78 9.85
N THR A 449 7.60 16.93 9.32
CA THR A 449 7.17 16.89 7.91
C THR A 449 6.22 18.04 7.52
N GLY A 450 5.75 18.84 8.49
CA GLY A 450 4.77 19.90 8.28
C GLY A 450 3.30 19.46 8.42
N ASN A 451 3.01 18.16 8.37
CA ASN A 451 1.65 17.64 8.50
C ASN A 451 1.09 17.83 9.92
N GLU A 452 -0.19 18.20 10.00
CA GLU A 452 -0.93 18.23 11.27
C GLU A 452 -1.22 16.80 11.72
N LEU A 453 -0.99 16.53 13.01
CA LEU A 453 -1.08 15.17 13.55
C LEU A 453 -2.45 14.79 14.10
N GLY A 454 -3.30 15.77 14.39
CA GLY A 454 -4.57 15.54 15.10
C GLY A 454 -4.38 15.35 16.62
N ASN A 455 -3.25 15.83 17.18
CA ASN A 455 -3.05 15.90 18.63
C ASN A 455 -3.81 17.12 19.17
N LEU A 456 -5.05 16.90 19.59
CA LEU A 456 -5.96 17.92 20.05
C LEU A 456 -6.06 17.90 21.59
N LYS A 457 -6.39 19.05 22.19
CA LYS A 457 -6.47 19.19 23.66
C LYS A 457 -7.78 18.64 24.23
N GLU A 458 -8.81 18.56 23.40
CA GLU A 458 -10.16 18.12 23.73
C GLU A 458 -10.71 17.22 22.62
N TYR A 459 -11.82 16.56 22.88
CA TYR A 459 -12.51 15.80 21.83
C TYR A 459 -12.92 16.73 20.69
N ALA A 460 -12.66 16.29 19.49
CA ALA A 460 -13.16 16.98 18.31
C ALA A 460 -14.09 16.06 17.51
N LEU A 461 -15.16 16.65 17.02
CA LEU A 461 -16.15 16.03 16.16
C LEU A 461 -16.26 16.83 14.86
N PHE A 462 -16.19 16.15 13.73
CA PHE A 462 -16.30 16.74 12.40
C PHE A 462 -17.36 16.03 11.59
N ASN A 463 -18.10 16.78 10.76
CA ASN A 463 -18.99 16.23 9.76
C ASN A 463 -18.36 16.39 8.39
N LEU A 464 -17.88 15.31 7.78
CA LEU A 464 -17.14 15.35 6.52
C LEU A 464 -18.00 15.71 5.28
N VAL A 465 -19.33 15.66 5.39
CA VAL A 465 -20.23 16.13 4.33
C VAL A 465 -20.27 17.66 4.29
N ASP A 466 -20.38 18.29 5.44
CA ASP A 466 -20.47 19.73 5.57
C ASP A 466 -19.09 20.41 5.63
N ASP A 467 -18.10 19.73 6.18
CA ASP A 467 -16.74 20.22 6.43
C ASP A 467 -15.68 19.14 6.09
N PRO A 468 -15.48 18.81 4.82
CA PRO A 468 -14.49 17.81 4.40
C PRO A 468 -13.04 18.19 4.76
N ALA A 469 -12.77 19.48 4.99
CA ALA A 469 -11.48 19.97 5.43
C ALA A 469 -11.27 19.95 6.95
N GLN A 470 -12.27 19.52 7.73
CA GLN A 470 -12.22 19.42 9.19
C GLN A 470 -11.73 20.71 9.89
N LEU A 471 -12.28 21.84 9.49
CA LEU A 471 -11.90 23.15 10.02
C LEU A 471 -12.66 23.51 11.30
N THR A 472 -13.89 22.98 11.47
CA THR A 472 -14.80 23.35 12.54
C THR A 472 -15.11 22.18 13.45
N ASN A 473 -14.60 22.22 14.68
CA ASN A 473 -15.01 21.27 15.72
C ASN A 473 -16.46 21.55 16.11
N VAL A 474 -17.36 20.57 15.93
CA VAL A 474 -18.79 20.68 16.24
C VAL A 474 -19.21 19.84 17.44
N ALA A 475 -18.25 19.41 18.27
CA ALA A 475 -18.51 18.57 19.45
C ALA A 475 -19.56 19.17 20.40
N ASP A 476 -19.48 20.47 20.67
CA ASP A 476 -20.44 21.17 21.53
C ASP A 476 -21.84 21.30 20.91
N LYS A 477 -21.92 21.30 19.58
CA LYS A 477 -23.17 21.39 18.84
C LYS A 477 -23.94 20.06 18.80
N TYR A 478 -23.19 18.92 18.83
CA TYR A 478 -23.75 17.58 18.71
C TYR A 478 -23.25 16.66 19.85
N PRO A 479 -23.52 16.99 21.14
CA PRO A 479 -22.99 16.24 22.27
C PRO A 479 -23.48 14.80 22.31
N GLU A 480 -24.70 14.50 21.87
CA GLU A 480 -25.26 13.16 21.80
C GLU A 480 -24.54 12.28 20.78
N VAL A 481 -24.15 12.85 19.62
CA VAL A 481 -23.35 12.15 18.61
C VAL A 481 -21.97 11.84 19.18
N LEU A 482 -21.33 12.82 19.81
CA LEU A 482 -20.02 12.63 20.43
C LEU A 482 -20.05 11.50 21.48
N GLU A 483 -21.04 11.46 22.36
CA GLU A 483 -21.15 10.42 23.39
C GLU A 483 -21.45 9.04 22.80
N ASP A 484 -22.21 8.95 21.71
CA ASP A 484 -22.40 7.69 20.98
C ASP A 484 -21.08 7.19 20.38
N LEU A 485 -20.32 8.05 19.70
CA LEU A 485 -19.04 7.67 19.11
C LEU A 485 -18.00 7.25 20.14
N LYS A 486 -17.95 7.91 21.30
CA LYS A 486 -17.09 7.51 22.43
C LYS A 486 -17.41 6.08 22.88
N LYS A 487 -18.69 5.77 23.09
CA LYS A 487 -19.14 4.43 23.50
C LYS A 487 -18.78 3.37 22.45
N ARG A 488 -19.00 3.66 21.18
CA ARG A 488 -18.70 2.74 20.06
C ARG A 488 -17.20 2.51 19.91
N LEU A 489 -16.38 3.54 19.99
CA LEU A 489 -14.92 3.40 19.99
C LEU A 489 -14.44 2.53 21.16
N ALA A 490 -14.94 2.80 22.38
CA ALA A 490 -14.59 2.01 23.56
C ALA A 490 -14.98 0.53 23.40
N ALA A 491 -16.16 0.25 22.84
CA ALA A 491 -16.60 -1.12 22.56
C ALA A 491 -15.73 -1.84 21.54
N GLN A 492 -15.31 -1.16 20.46
CA GLN A 492 -14.44 -1.75 19.43
C GLN A 492 -13.00 -1.96 19.89
N THR A 493 -12.54 -1.16 20.85
CA THR A 493 -11.15 -1.20 21.35
C THR A 493 -11.00 -1.89 22.70
N ASP A 494 -12.07 -2.51 23.24
CA ASP A 494 -12.11 -3.08 24.59
C ASP A 494 -11.65 -2.07 25.67
N GLY A 495 -11.87 -0.79 25.45
CA GLY A 495 -11.43 0.30 26.34
C GLY A 495 -9.90 0.51 26.38
N LYS A 496 -9.12 -0.21 25.56
CA LYS A 496 -7.65 -0.20 25.65
C LYS A 496 -6.98 1.04 25.06
N ILE A 497 -7.67 1.81 24.23
CA ILE A 497 -7.09 2.94 23.48
C ILE A 497 -7.64 4.29 23.92
N VAL A 498 -8.49 4.35 24.90
CA VAL A 498 -9.05 5.60 25.44
C VAL A 498 -8.22 6.01 26.64
N ASN A 499 -7.43 7.07 26.50
CA ASN A 499 -6.63 7.76 27.54
C ASN A 499 -5.16 7.29 27.67
N ASN A 500 -4.31 7.72 26.73
CA ASN A 500 -2.88 7.89 27.03
C ASN A 500 -2.44 9.32 26.67
#